data_f1bfdedd7242beff5181e4bcf84c5b3e
#
_entry.id   f1bfdedd7242beff5181e4bcf84c5b3e
#
_cell.length_a   1.000
_cell.length_b   1.000
_cell.length_c   1.000
_cell.angle_alpha   90.00
_cell.angle_beta   90.00
_cell.angle_gamma   90.00
#
_symmetry.space_group_name_H-M   'P 1'
#
loop_
_entity.id
_entity.type
_entity.pdbx_description
1 polymer ?
#
loop_
_entity_poly.entity_id
_entity_poly.type
_entity_poly.pdbx_seq_one_letter_code
_entity_poly.pdbx_strand_id
1 'polypeptide(L)'
;MRNLIAPLIFVLAVLNPASAQVLWRAADHVTPSGLAFRYVQLPRGQTQSIQFGWKDGWAAQRANGKGIAVFGPALVMQGPKGSNRAEFVEDVKDTQGQMYIASTPEYTIGGVFAPPQKFPAALKLFATTLSNPAMDPARLEDLRKAHLAAITQAERQPLMLANRVGAHLQWEDSPILGWTKDDPYHFTGTSLAEIEVWRRAVLSRKGLVIAAAGPATVEQAALQIDELFVDLPPTGNELPAPVFPRKAAKDAVLIEADVPQTMILMGGWSSFDRGLDQTIALLAARALQQRLQRELREKLGATYAAAAQVVPLIAEPVIFSLHSMVAHDRAIEALDTMRKEHQKFLADGLSQNELDSERQRLRTEFDEGIRRPPAVANLLRSALFEGRPADFIETFPDRLAALTLVEVNAGVKKGLAGNSVGTVIVAPKGAGFSGFCVIKAVEDVKTCPNIR
;
A
#
# COMPACT_ATOMS: atom_id res chain seq x y z
N MET A 1 53.67 -63.30 13.34
CA MET A 1 52.97 -62.26 14.12
C MET A 1 52.49 -61.21 13.13
N ARG A 2 51.20 -61.23 12.76
CA ARG A 2 50.57 -60.27 11.79
C ARG A 2 49.75 -59.29 12.56
N ASN A 3 50.17 -58.00 12.61
CA ASN A 3 49.43 -56.94 13.21
C ASN A 3 48.35 -56.50 12.23
N LEU A 4 47.08 -56.68 12.64
CA LEU A 4 45.89 -56.09 12.01
C LEU A 4 45.70 -54.67 12.56
N ILE A 5 45.86 -53.66 11.69
CA ILE A 5 45.48 -52.26 11.97
C ILE A 5 44.09 -52.08 11.38
N ALA A 6 43.08 -51.86 12.22
CA ALA A 6 41.73 -51.48 11.81
C ALA A 6 41.68 -49.97 11.54
N PRO A 7 41.06 -49.52 10.49
CA PRO A 7 40.86 -48.07 10.27
C PRO A 7 39.71 -47.56 11.10
N LEU A 8 39.97 -46.51 11.90
CA LEU A 8 39.01 -45.74 12.61
C LEU A 8 38.28 -44.78 11.61
N ILE A 9 37.04 -45.12 11.29
CA ILE A 9 36.18 -44.20 10.48
C ILE A 9 35.66 -43.10 11.40
N PHE A 10 36.20 -41.88 11.24
CA PHE A 10 35.64 -40.68 11.82
C PHE A 10 34.40 -40.26 11.01
N VAL A 11 33.21 -40.53 11.54
CA VAL A 11 31.97 -39.92 11.05
C VAL A 11 31.94 -38.47 11.53
N LEU A 12 32.34 -37.56 10.67
CA LEU A 12 32.08 -36.12 10.84
C LEU A 12 30.56 -35.92 10.72
N ALA A 13 29.89 -35.84 11.84
CA ALA A 13 28.53 -35.27 11.90
C ALA A 13 28.62 -33.80 11.49
N VAL A 14 28.24 -33.49 10.29
CA VAL A 14 27.99 -32.12 9.86
C VAL A 14 26.76 -31.64 10.65
N LEU A 15 27.01 -31.00 11.74
CA LEU A 15 26.01 -30.17 12.45
C LEU A 15 25.69 -29.02 11.49
N ASN A 16 24.63 -29.18 10.69
CA ASN A 16 23.95 -28.06 10.12
C ASN A 16 23.58 -27.12 11.29
N PRO A 17 24.02 -25.87 11.31
CA PRO A 17 23.45 -24.92 12.23
C PRO A 17 21.99 -24.76 11.77
N ALA A 18 21.08 -25.46 12.43
CA ALA A 18 19.68 -25.10 12.41
C ALA A 18 19.67 -23.62 12.79
N SER A 19 19.50 -22.76 11.83
CA SER A 19 19.17 -21.36 12.08
C SER A 19 17.95 -21.43 12.99
N ALA A 20 18.15 -21.07 14.26
CA ALA A 20 17.07 -20.99 15.22
C ALA A 20 16.06 -20.00 14.62
N GLN A 21 15.08 -20.53 13.95
CA GLN A 21 13.92 -19.79 13.46
C GLN A 21 13.35 -19.15 14.73
N VAL A 22 13.45 -17.85 14.83
CA VAL A 22 12.82 -17.11 15.93
C VAL A 22 11.34 -17.37 15.76
N LEU A 23 10.84 -18.35 16.50
CA LEU A 23 9.41 -18.70 16.54
C LEU A 23 8.70 -17.56 17.29
N TRP A 24 8.37 -16.48 16.54
CA TRP A 24 7.42 -15.51 17.03
C TRP A 24 6.01 -16.02 16.70
N ARG A 25 5.08 -15.83 17.65
CA ARG A 25 3.67 -16.21 17.45
C ARG A 25 2.81 -14.99 17.61
N ALA A 26 1.96 -14.74 16.63
CA ALA A 26 0.90 -13.76 16.77
C ALA A 26 -0.26 -14.38 17.56
N ALA A 27 -0.78 -13.63 18.50
CA ALA A 27 -1.95 -14.03 19.27
C ALA A 27 -2.90 -12.84 19.46
N ASP A 28 -4.18 -13.17 19.59
CA ASP A 28 -5.23 -12.20 19.90
C ASP A 28 -5.39 -12.08 21.42
N HIS A 29 -5.48 -10.86 21.88
CA HIS A 29 -5.55 -10.48 23.30
C HIS A 29 -6.61 -9.40 23.49
N VAL A 30 -6.93 -9.14 24.78
CA VAL A 30 -7.84 -8.06 25.18
C VAL A 30 -7.16 -7.24 26.26
N THR A 31 -7.23 -5.91 26.15
CA THR A 31 -6.70 -5.01 27.18
C THR A 31 -7.58 -4.98 28.43
N PRO A 32 -7.11 -4.47 29.58
CA PRO A 32 -7.95 -4.24 30.76
C PRO A 32 -9.21 -3.40 30.49
N SER A 33 -9.17 -2.45 29.55
CA SER A 33 -10.34 -1.65 29.15
C SER A 33 -11.26 -2.33 28.12
N GLY A 34 -10.95 -3.58 27.71
CA GLY A 34 -11.76 -4.37 26.79
C GLY A 34 -11.46 -4.18 25.31
N LEU A 35 -10.34 -3.55 24.92
CA LEU A 35 -9.94 -3.41 23.54
C LEU A 35 -9.27 -4.70 23.03
N ALA A 36 -9.79 -5.27 21.94
CA ALA A 36 -9.16 -6.41 21.29
C ALA A 36 -7.93 -5.96 20.47
N PHE A 37 -6.86 -6.73 20.55
CA PHE A 37 -5.65 -6.44 19.77
C PHE A 37 -4.89 -7.73 19.42
N ARG A 38 -4.11 -7.69 18.33
CA ARG A 38 -3.20 -8.77 17.95
C ARG A 38 -1.77 -8.36 18.25
N TYR A 39 -1.02 -9.24 18.88
CA TYR A 39 0.34 -8.96 19.36
C TYR A 39 1.36 -10.01 18.96
N VAL A 40 2.57 -9.55 18.66
CA VAL A 40 3.77 -10.38 18.56
C VAL A 40 4.84 -9.81 19.47
N GLN A 41 5.29 -10.62 20.44
CA GLN A 41 6.45 -10.26 21.23
C GLN A 41 7.74 -10.55 20.47
N LEU A 42 8.57 -9.51 20.30
CA LEU A 42 9.88 -9.57 19.67
C LEU A 42 10.94 -9.11 20.67
N PRO A 43 11.47 -10.00 21.54
CA PRO A 43 12.32 -9.61 22.68
C PRO A 43 13.59 -8.86 22.29
N ARG A 44 14.09 -9.06 21.06
CA ARG A 44 15.26 -8.37 20.50
C ARG A 44 14.87 -7.18 19.60
N GLY A 45 13.59 -6.80 19.58
CA GLY A 45 13.10 -5.68 18.78
C GLY A 45 13.72 -4.35 19.21
N GLN A 46 14.21 -3.58 18.23
CA GLN A 46 14.81 -2.26 18.47
C GLN A 46 13.76 -1.17 18.74
N THR A 47 12.49 -1.47 18.49
CA THR A 47 11.38 -0.55 18.65
C THR A 47 10.17 -1.26 19.25
N GLN A 48 9.35 -0.52 20.01
CA GLN A 48 7.96 -0.88 20.30
C GLN A 48 7.07 -0.21 19.27
N SER A 49 6.03 -0.91 18.79
CA SER A 49 5.13 -0.39 17.76
C SER A 49 3.68 -0.76 18.04
N ILE A 50 2.78 0.21 17.90
CA ILE A 50 1.33 0.02 17.85
C ILE A 50 0.85 0.56 16.52
N GLN A 51 0.13 -0.25 15.75
CA GLN A 51 -0.50 0.11 14.48
C GLN A 51 -2.00 -0.12 14.61
N PHE A 52 -2.80 0.80 14.10
CA PHE A 52 -4.25 0.74 14.28
C PHE A 52 -4.99 1.33 13.09
N GLY A 53 -6.31 1.23 13.10
CA GLY A 53 -7.13 1.92 12.12
C GLY A 53 -8.60 1.52 12.16
N TRP A 54 -9.36 2.15 11.27
CA TRP A 54 -10.80 2.01 11.10
C TRP A 54 -11.14 1.72 9.65
N LYS A 55 -12.22 0.99 9.40
CA LYS A 55 -12.79 0.77 8.06
C LYS A 55 -13.52 2.02 7.58
N ASP A 56 -12.81 3.14 7.54
CA ASP A 56 -13.31 4.45 7.11
C ASP A 56 -12.23 5.13 6.29
N GLY A 57 -12.16 4.79 5.02
CA GLY A 57 -11.27 5.43 4.07
C GLY A 57 -11.96 6.57 3.31
N TRP A 58 -11.17 7.33 2.54
CA TRP A 58 -11.73 8.45 1.78
C TRP A 58 -12.70 8.01 0.68
N ALA A 59 -12.69 6.77 0.21
CA ALA A 59 -13.64 6.25 -0.76
C ALA A 59 -15.01 5.88 -0.13
N ALA A 60 -15.08 5.65 1.17
CA ALA A 60 -16.33 5.46 1.90
C ALA A 60 -17.09 6.78 2.12
N GLN A 61 -16.37 7.89 2.00
CA GLN A 61 -16.96 9.20 2.19
C GLN A 61 -17.71 9.63 0.91
N ARG A 62 -18.90 10.21 1.09
CA ARG A 62 -19.68 10.72 -0.04
C ARG A 62 -18.89 11.76 -0.80
N ALA A 63 -19.29 12.05 -2.05
CA ALA A 63 -18.59 12.97 -2.94
C ALA A 63 -18.17 14.31 -2.28
N ASN A 64 -18.93 14.79 -1.30
CA ASN A 64 -18.66 16.02 -0.55
C ASN A 64 -17.67 15.84 0.61
N GLY A 65 -17.25 14.63 0.94
CA GLY A 65 -16.45 14.32 2.14
C GLY A 65 -14.97 14.03 1.90
N LYS A 66 -14.49 14.08 0.65
CA LYS A 66 -13.11 13.72 0.32
C LYS A 66 -12.06 14.61 0.98
N GLY A 67 -12.28 15.91 0.98
CA GLY A 67 -11.41 16.85 1.67
C GLY A 67 -11.31 16.54 3.15
N ILE A 68 -12.40 16.10 3.77
CA ILE A 68 -12.44 15.72 5.19
C ILE A 68 -11.48 14.57 5.48
N ALA A 69 -11.52 13.50 4.66
CA ALA A 69 -10.66 12.33 4.86
C ALA A 69 -9.17 12.62 4.63
N VAL A 70 -8.85 13.66 3.84
CA VAL A 70 -7.45 14.09 3.63
C VAL A 70 -7.00 15.05 4.72
N PHE A 71 -7.80 16.10 4.96
CA PHE A 71 -7.40 17.14 5.91
C PHE A 71 -7.66 16.76 7.37
N GLY A 72 -8.64 15.87 7.65
CA GLY A 72 -8.92 15.42 9.01
C GLY A 72 -7.69 14.79 9.68
N PRO A 73 -7.13 13.68 9.15
CA PRO A 73 -5.92 13.10 9.67
C PRO A 73 -4.73 14.06 9.70
N ALA A 74 -4.55 14.84 8.63
CA ALA A 74 -3.44 15.79 8.53
C ALA A 74 -3.55 16.92 9.57
N LEU A 75 -4.77 17.39 9.87
CA LEU A 75 -5.00 18.42 10.88
C LEU A 75 -4.81 17.89 12.30
N VAL A 76 -5.29 16.67 12.60
CA VAL A 76 -5.00 16.00 13.87
C VAL A 76 -3.50 15.94 14.12
N MET A 77 -2.71 15.61 13.12
CA MET A 77 -1.25 15.53 13.21
C MET A 77 -0.52 16.89 13.22
N GLN A 78 -1.24 18.00 13.37
CA GLN A 78 -0.61 19.30 13.62
C GLN A 78 -0.20 19.54 15.09
N GLY A 79 -0.56 18.63 16.00
CA GLY A 79 -0.20 18.63 17.41
C GLY A 79 -1.40 18.80 18.32
N PRO A 80 -1.23 18.66 19.64
CA PRO A 80 -2.32 18.79 20.61
C PRO A 80 -2.74 20.23 20.79
N LYS A 81 -3.95 20.43 21.31
CA LYS A 81 -4.52 21.76 21.62
C LYS A 81 -3.61 22.51 22.59
N GLY A 82 -3.32 23.76 22.26
CA GLY A 82 -2.48 24.63 23.08
C GLY A 82 -0.97 24.48 22.82
N SER A 83 -0.53 23.53 21.98
CA SER A 83 0.87 23.42 21.60
C SER A 83 1.22 24.35 20.44
N ASN A 84 2.44 24.84 20.43
CA ASN A 84 3.06 25.44 19.29
C ASN A 84 3.48 24.35 18.29
N ARG A 85 3.29 24.58 16.98
CA ARG A 85 3.65 23.62 15.94
C ARG A 85 5.14 23.29 15.93
N ALA A 86 6.00 24.28 16.12
CA ALA A 86 7.45 24.06 16.15
C ALA A 86 7.86 23.22 17.37
N GLU A 87 7.33 23.51 18.54
CA GLU A 87 7.53 22.71 19.76
C GLU A 87 7.07 21.26 19.56
N PHE A 88 5.87 21.06 19.02
CA PHE A 88 5.37 19.71 18.73
C PHE A 88 6.30 18.93 17.80
N VAL A 89 6.87 19.59 16.78
CA VAL A 89 7.83 18.93 15.86
C VAL A 89 9.11 18.52 16.59
N GLU A 90 9.62 19.36 17.50
CA GLU A 90 10.78 19.01 18.30
C GLU A 90 10.46 17.91 19.33
N ASP A 91 9.30 17.96 19.99
CA ASP A 91 8.85 16.89 20.88
C ASP A 91 8.78 15.53 20.16
N VAL A 92 8.26 15.52 18.92
CA VAL A 92 8.24 14.28 18.11
C VAL A 92 9.66 13.79 17.80
N LYS A 93 10.59 14.68 17.43
CA LYS A 93 11.99 14.31 17.20
C LYS A 93 12.66 13.74 18.44
N ASP A 94 12.38 14.31 19.61
CA ASP A 94 12.95 13.87 20.89
C ASP A 94 12.52 12.45 21.26
N THR A 95 11.38 12.00 20.74
CA THR A 95 10.96 10.59 20.90
C THR A 95 11.81 9.62 20.09
N GLN A 96 12.61 10.08 19.13
CA GLN A 96 13.32 9.25 18.17
C GLN A 96 12.40 8.24 17.44
N GLY A 97 11.11 8.53 17.44
CA GLY A 97 10.06 7.69 16.90
C GLY A 97 9.31 8.35 15.75
N GLN A 98 8.26 7.70 15.34
CA GLN A 98 7.31 8.23 14.37
C GLN A 98 5.89 8.00 14.86
N MET A 99 5.02 8.94 14.56
CA MET A 99 3.58 8.83 14.75
C MET A 99 2.87 9.39 13.54
N TYR A 100 1.76 8.78 13.16
CA TYR A 100 1.01 9.20 11.99
C TYR A 100 -0.46 8.79 12.07
N ILE A 101 -1.31 9.55 11.39
CA ILE A 101 -2.63 9.14 10.92
C ILE A 101 -2.72 9.50 9.44
N ALA A 102 -3.29 8.61 8.65
CA ALA A 102 -3.50 8.81 7.22
C ALA A 102 -4.78 8.12 6.76
N SER A 103 -5.41 8.64 5.73
CA SER A 103 -6.51 7.95 5.05
C SER A 103 -6.01 7.30 3.77
N THR A 104 -6.40 6.05 3.60
CA THR A 104 -6.32 5.30 2.35
C THR A 104 -7.69 5.26 1.68
N PRO A 105 -7.85 4.70 0.48
CA PRO A 105 -9.19 4.54 -0.09
C PRO A 105 -10.17 3.83 0.83
N GLU A 106 -9.73 2.83 1.58
CA GLU A 106 -10.58 1.92 2.34
C GLU A 106 -10.51 2.12 3.86
N TYR A 107 -9.44 2.74 4.38
CA TYR A 107 -9.14 2.83 5.81
C TYR A 107 -8.63 4.19 6.22
N THR A 108 -8.97 4.58 7.43
CA THR A 108 -8.15 5.52 8.20
C THR A 108 -7.23 4.71 9.08
N ILE A 109 -5.94 4.90 8.93
CA ILE A 109 -4.88 4.16 9.62
C ILE A 109 -4.00 5.08 10.43
N GLY A 110 -3.45 4.55 11.49
CA GLY A 110 -2.48 5.27 12.31
C GLY A 110 -1.46 4.33 12.94
N GLY A 111 -0.43 4.91 13.49
CA GLY A 111 0.57 4.15 14.20
C GLY A 111 1.55 5.03 14.97
N VAL A 112 2.16 4.41 15.96
CA VAL A 112 3.27 4.98 16.73
C VAL A 112 4.32 3.90 16.92
N PHE A 113 5.58 4.28 16.73
CA PHE A 113 6.70 3.44 17.09
C PHE A 113 7.90 4.29 17.52
N ALA A 114 8.66 3.78 18.47
CA ALA A 114 9.87 4.42 18.98
C ALA A 114 10.80 3.36 19.64
N PRO A 115 12.07 3.70 19.92
CA PRO A 115 12.91 2.88 20.78
C PRO A 115 12.22 2.63 22.12
N PRO A 116 12.36 1.44 22.75
CA PRO A 116 11.60 1.06 23.94
C PRO A 116 11.70 2.08 25.08
N GLN A 117 12.86 2.70 25.27
CA GLN A 117 13.09 3.71 26.31
C GLN A 117 12.40 5.05 26.02
N LYS A 118 12.12 5.35 24.77
CA LYS A 118 11.46 6.57 24.31
C LYS A 118 9.97 6.36 24.02
N PHE A 119 9.54 5.10 23.95
CA PHE A 119 8.17 4.76 23.57
C PHE A 119 7.10 5.35 24.52
N PRO A 120 7.27 5.37 25.84
CA PRO A 120 6.29 6.01 26.72
C PRO A 120 6.06 7.50 26.41
N ALA A 121 7.13 8.23 26.12
CA ALA A 121 7.01 9.66 25.74
C ALA A 121 6.29 9.82 24.38
N ALA A 122 6.65 9.01 23.39
CA ALA A 122 5.98 8.99 22.08
C ALA A 122 4.49 8.65 22.22
N LEU A 123 4.18 7.65 23.02
CA LEU A 123 2.82 7.20 23.28
C LEU A 123 1.97 8.30 23.90
N LYS A 124 2.44 8.93 24.97
CA LYS A 124 1.75 10.02 25.66
C LYS A 124 1.50 11.21 24.74
N LEU A 125 2.52 11.61 23.97
CA LEU A 125 2.40 12.71 23.00
C LEU A 125 1.34 12.39 21.95
N PHE A 126 1.34 11.16 21.44
CA PHE A 126 0.37 10.72 20.43
C PHE A 126 -1.04 10.60 21.00
N ALA A 127 -1.21 10.02 22.17
CA ALA A 127 -2.50 9.92 22.87
C ALA A 127 -3.15 11.29 23.03
N THR A 128 -2.39 12.29 23.52
CA THR A 128 -2.87 13.66 23.67
C THR A 128 -3.22 14.30 22.31
N THR A 129 -2.41 14.02 21.27
CA THR A 129 -2.64 14.52 19.92
C THR A 129 -3.93 13.94 19.32
N LEU A 130 -4.21 12.64 19.55
CA LEU A 130 -5.40 11.98 19.05
C LEU A 130 -6.68 12.44 19.75
N SER A 131 -6.62 12.52 21.08
CA SER A 131 -7.80 12.84 21.90
C SER A 131 -8.16 14.32 21.89
N ASN A 132 -7.15 15.21 21.85
CA ASN A 132 -7.33 16.66 21.95
C ASN A 132 -6.45 17.43 20.96
N PRO A 133 -6.64 17.27 19.62
CA PRO A 133 -5.84 17.95 18.61
C PRO A 133 -6.09 19.46 18.57
N ALA A 134 -5.08 20.20 18.09
CA ALA A 134 -5.18 21.62 17.82
C ALA A 134 -6.00 21.86 16.54
N MET A 135 -7.31 21.89 16.62
CA MET A 135 -8.22 22.15 15.51
C MET A 135 -8.17 23.65 15.11
N ASP A 136 -7.05 24.07 14.49
CA ASP A 136 -6.75 25.47 14.20
C ASP A 136 -7.09 25.80 12.73
N PRO A 137 -7.94 26.84 12.48
CA PRO A 137 -8.30 27.27 11.12
C PRO A 137 -7.10 27.68 10.27
N ALA A 138 -6.09 28.34 10.87
CA ALA A 138 -4.91 28.76 10.13
C ALA A 138 -4.09 27.56 9.63
N ARG A 139 -3.95 26.51 10.47
CA ARG A 139 -3.29 25.26 10.08
C ARG A 139 -4.06 24.51 8.99
N LEU A 140 -5.39 24.55 9.01
CA LEU A 140 -6.20 23.97 7.93
C LEU A 140 -5.94 24.69 6.60
N GLU A 141 -5.84 26.02 6.63
CA GLU A 141 -5.54 26.80 5.43
C GLU A 141 -4.14 26.53 4.87
N ASP A 142 -3.16 26.37 5.74
CA ASP A 142 -1.80 25.97 5.33
C ASP A 142 -1.76 24.56 4.71
N LEU A 143 -2.53 23.62 5.26
CA LEU A 143 -2.69 22.28 4.69
C LEU A 143 -3.34 22.33 3.31
N ARG A 144 -4.36 23.17 3.10
CA ARG A 144 -4.98 23.36 1.78
C ARG A 144 -3.99 23.88 0.76
N LYS A 145 -3.24 24.94 1.11
CA LYS A 145 -2.21 25.52 0.22
C LYS A 145 -1.15 24.49 -0.13
N ALA A 146 -0.64 23.76 0.86
CA ALA A 146 0.36 22.71 0.65
C ALA A 146 -0.19 21.59 -0.24
N HIS A 147 -1.45 21.19 -0.07
CA HIS A 147 -2.08 20.16 -0.87
C HIS A 147 -2.29 20.60 -2.33
N LEU A 148 -2.77 21.81 -2.56
CA LEU A 148 -2.90 22.38 -3.90
C LEU A 148 -1.55 22.48 -4.62
N ALA A 149 -0.51 22.91 -3.91
CA ALA A 149 0.85 22.91 -4.45
C ALA A 149 1.34 21.50 -4.82
N ALA A 150 1.07 20.50 -3.97
CA ALA A 150 1.41 19.10 -4.23
C ALA A 150 0.67 18.54 -5.46
N ILE A 151 -0.64 18.84 -5.63
CA ILE A 151 -1.41 18.47 -6.83
C ILE A 151 -0.77 19.09 -8.07
N THR A 152 -0.51 20.40 -8.06
CA THR A 152 0.10 21.11 -9.19
C THR A 152 1.47 20.52 -9.54
N GLN A 153 2.27 20.15 -8.56
CA GLN A 153 3.55 19.47 -8.80
C GLN A 153 3.37 18.06 -9.36
N ALA A 154 2.38 17.30 -8.86
CA ALA A 154 2.08 15.97 -9.35
C ALA A 154 1.61 15.96 -10.81
N GLU A 155 0.88 17.00 -11.25
CA GLU A 155 0.44 17.16 -12.65
C GLU A 155 1.59 17.32 -13.65
N ARG A 156 2.79 17.66 -13.17
CA ARG A 156 4.00 17.72 -14.00
C ARG A 156 4.72 16.38 -14.10
N GLN A 157 4.29 15.37 -13.35
CA GLN A 157 4.92 14.04 -13.34
C GLN A 157 4.16 13.11 -14.29
N PRO A 158 4.82 12.56 -15.34
CA PRO A 158 4.15 11.73 -16.33
C PRO A 158 3.39 10.53 -15.76
N LEU A 159 3.97 9.86 -14.75
CA LEU A 159 3.31 8.73 -14.10
C LEU A 159 2.03 9.15 -13.34
N MET A 160 2.03 10.30 -12.71
CA MET A 160 0.85 10.80 -11.98
C MET A 160 -0.27 11.19 -12.95
N LEU A 161 0.07 11.82 -14.08
CA LEU A 161 -0.89 12.08 -15.15
C LEU A 161 -1.47 10.78 -15.71
N ALA A 162 -0.61 9.80 -16.02
CA ALA A 162 -1.04 8.51 -16.53
C ALA A 162 -1.97 7.78 -15.54
N ASN A 163 -1.64 7.80 -14.24
CA ASN A 163 -2.47 7.19 -13.20
C ASN A 163 -3.85 7.87 -13.06
N ARG A 164 -3.90 9.20 -13.17
CA ARG A 164 -5.18 9.93 -13.13
C ARG A 164 -6.07 9.60 -14.32
N VAL A 165 -5.53 9.60 -15.54
CA VAL A 165 -6.26 9.15 -16.73
C VAL A 165 -6.65 7.67 -16.61
N GLY A 166 -5.73 6.81 -16.17
CA GLY A 166 -5.97 5.39 -15.92
C GLY A 166 -7.10 5.14 -14.91
N ALA A 167 -7.22 5.99 -13.89
CA ALA A 167 -8.33 5.91 -12.97
C ALA A 167 -9.68 6.13 -13.67
N HIS A 168 -9.80 7.10 -14.58
CA HIS A 168 -11.02 7.30 -15.38
C HIS A 168 -11.35 6.12 -16.31
N LEU A 169 -10.36 5.33 -16.69
CA LEU A 169 -10.58 4.10 -17.48
C LEU A 169 -11.05 2.92 -16.64
N GLN A 170 -10.80 2.95 -15.35
CA GLN A 170 -11.01 1.82 -14.43
C GLN A 170 -12.25 1.99 -13.54
N TRP A 171 -12.66 3.23 -13.27
CA TRP A 171 -13.70 3.54 -12.30
C TRP A 171 -14.85 4.33 -12.93
N GLU A 172 -16.09 3.95 -12.55
CA GLU A 172 -17.27 4.77 -12.82
C GLU A 172 -17.56 5.63 -11.60
N ASP A 173 -17.80 6.94 -11.80
CA ASP A 173 -18.24 7.88 -10.76
C ASP A 173 -17.62 7.66 -9.37
N SER A 174 -16.39 7.17 -9.35
CA SER A 174 -15.72 6.87 -8.10
C SER A 174 -15.17 8.15 -7.46
N PRO A 175 -15.22 8.22 -6.15
CA PRO A 175 -14.46 9.21 -5.41
C PRO A 175 -12.97 9.28 -5.77
N ILE A 176 -12.37 8.24 -6.30
CA ILE A 176 -10.99 8.21 -6.81
C ILE A 176 -10.77 9.21 -7.94
N LEU A 177 -11.80 9.52 -8.74
CA LEU A 177 -11.71 10.35 -9.92
C LEU A 177 -11.60 11.86 -9.66
N GLY A 178 -12.03 12.34 -8.51
CA GLY A 178 -12.23 13.76 -8.25
C GLY A 178 -11.03 14.50 -7.62
N TRP A 179 -9.81 14.03 -7.81
CA TRP A 179 -8.62 14.70 -7.26
C TRP A 179 -7.98 15.63 -8.30
N THR A 180 -8.73 16.59 -8.82
CA THR A 180 -8.22 17.60 -9.74
C THR A 180 -8.08 18.94 -9.01
N LYS A 181 -7.18 19.80 -9.49
CA LYS A 181 -7.03 21.15 -8.92
C LYS A 181 -8.27 22.01 -9.12
N ASP A 182 -9.07 21.67 -10.14
CA ASP A 182 -10.28 22.39 -10.53
C ASP A 182 -11.54 21.83 -9.84
N ASP A 183 -11.39 20.88 -8.92
CA ASP A 183 -12.48 20.37 -8.08
C ASP A 183 -12.48 21.08 -6.70
N PRO A 184 -12.93 22.34 -6.62
CA PRO A 184 -12.87 23.14 -5.39
C PRO A 184 -13.73 22.56 -4.27
N TYR A 185 -14.77 21.80 -4.59
CA TYR A 185 -15.67 21.19 -3.61
C TYR A 185 -14.99 20.16 -2.71
N HIS A 186 -13.92 19.54 -3.18
CA HIS A 186 -13.29 18.46 -2.44
C HIS A 186 -12.17 18.94 -1.50
N PHE A 187 -11.62 20.12 -1.72
CA PHE A 187 -10.50 20.62 -0.92
C PHE A 187 -10.74 22.00 -0.33
N THR A 188 -11.23 22.96 -1.11
CA THR A 188 -11.42 24.34 -0.64
C THR A 188 -12.65 24.51 0.22
N GLY A 189 -13.68 23.66 0.05
CA GLY A 189 -14.96 23.75 0.77
C GLY A 189 -14.98 23.04 2.12
N THR A 190 -14.01 22.19 2.45
CA THR A 190 -14.00 21.44 3.73
C THR A 190 -13.84 22.40 4.91
N SER A 191 -14.81 22.46 5.78
CA SER A 191 -14.78 23.28 6.98
C SER A 191 -14.17 22.57 8.19
N LEU A 192 -13.68 23.34 9.14
CA LEU A 192 -13.20 22.83 10.42
C LEU A 192 -14.29 22.06 11.18
N ALA A 193 -15.54 22.54 11.10
CA ALA A 193 -16.69 21.89 11.75
C ALA A 193 -16.95 20.50 11.18
N GLU A 194 -16.87 20.33 9.85
CA GLU A 194 -17.02 19.01 9.21
C GLU A 194 -15.90 18.06 9.59
N ILE A 195 -14.64 18.54 9.67
CA ILE A 195 -13.51 17.75 10.14
C ILE A 195 -13.71 17.31 11.60
N GLU A 196 -14.23 18.18 12.46
CA GLU A 196 -14.49 17.82 13.86
C GLU A 196 -15.62 16.78 13.99
N VAL A 197 -16.67 16.88 13.17
CA VAL A 197 -17.73 15.85 13.09
C VAL A 197 -17.13 14.51 12.66
N TRP A 198 -16.30 14.50 11.60
CA TRP A 198 -15.60 13.32 11.15
C TRP A 198 -14.70 12.74 12.25
N ARG A 199 -13.90 13.57 12.90
CA ARG A 199 -12.98 13.14 13.96
C ARG A 199 -13.71 12.38 15.07
N ARG A 200 -14.82 12.93 15.57
CA ARG A 200 -15.63 12.30 16.62
C ARG A 200 -16.34 11.02 16.15
N ALA A 201 -16.70 10.97 14.88
CA ALA A 201 -17.37 9.81 14.32
C ALA A 201 -16.42 8.64 14.06
N VAL A 202 -15.23 8.92 13.52
CA VAL A 202 -14.27 7.93 13.06
C VAL A 202 -13.26 7.59 14.13
N LEU A 203 -12.59 8.60 14.75
CA LEU A 203 -11.57 8.37 15.76
C LEU A 203 -12.22 8.02 17.10
N SER A 204 -12.73 6.80 17.19
CA SER A 204 -13.45 6.26 18.35
C SER A 204 -12.96 4.85 18.67
N ARG A 205 -13.32 4.31 19.83
CA ARG A 205 -13.00 2.92 20.19
C ARG A 205 -13.85 1.90 19.42
N LYS A 206 -15.00 2.33 18.86
CA LYS A 206 -15.84 1.46 18.04
C LYS A 206 -15.19 1.16 16.70
N GLY A 207 -15.14 -0.11 16.33
CA GLY A 207 -14.56 -0.55 15.05
C GLY A 207 -13.04 -0.36 14.93
N LEU A 208 -12.37 0.00 16.03
CA LEU A 208 -10.93 0.15 16.08
C LEU A 208 -10.24 -1.22 15.96
N VAL A 209 -9.39 -1.35 14.97
CA VAL A 209 -8.51 -2.50 14.76
C VAL A 209 -7.13 -2.16 15.28
N ILE A 210 -6.55 -3.00 16.13
CA ILE A 210 -5.27 -2.75 16.79
C ILE A 210 -4.33 -3.94 16.60
N ALA A 211 -3.11 -3.65 16.18
CA ALA A 211 -2.02 -4.61 16.15
C ALA A 211 -0.76 -3.99 16.74
N ALA A 212 0.02 -4.79 17.47
CA ALA A 212 1.26 -4.31 18.04
C ALA A 212 2.37 -5.35 17.92
N ALA A 213 3.61 -4.90 17.96
CA ALA A 213 4.79 -5.75 17.99
C ALA A 213 5.95 -5.04 18.67
N GLY A 214 6.78 -5.77 19.39
CA GLY A 214 7.96 -5.21 20.03
C GLY A 214 8.46 -6.03 21.21
N PRO A 215 9.43 -5.50 21.96
CA PRO A 215 10.02 -6.22 23.09
C PRO A 215 9.17 -6.24 24.37
N ALA A 216 8.14 -5.39 24.48
CA ALA A 216 7.27 -5.34 25.64
C ALA A 216 6.60 -6.70 25.91
N THR A 217 6.24 -7.00 27.17
CA THR A 217 5.36 -8.14 27.44
C THR A 217 3.95 -7.87 26.95
N VAL A 218 3.11 -8.90 26.87
CA VAL A 218 1.70 -8.76 26.47
C VAL A 218 0.97 -7.79 27.40
N GLU A 219 1.22 -7.89 28.70
CA GLU A 219 0.61 -7.04 29.72
C GLU A 219 1.04 -5.57 29.57
N GLN A 220 2.33 -5.34 29.31
CA GLN A 220 2.84 -4.00 29.03
C GLN A 220 2.24 -3.43 27.75
N ALA A 221 2.17 -4.22 26.67
CA ALA A 221 1.55 -3.82 25.42
C ALA A 221 0.05 -3.48 25.60
N ALA A 222 -0.67 -4.27 26.37
CA ALA A 222 -2.08 -4.01 26.70
C ALA A 222 -2.27 -2.67 27.43
N LEU A 223 -1.43 -2.37 28.44
CA LEU A 223 -1.47 -1.08 29.14
C LEU A 223 -1.11 0.09 28.23
N GLN A 224 -0.12 -0.08 27.34
CA GLN A 224 0.25 0.93 26.35
C GLN A 224 -0.90 1.22 25.38
N ILE A 225 -1.62 0.19 24.96
CA ILE A 225 -2.80 0.33 24.09
C ILE A 225 -3.93 1.06 24.83
N ASP A 226 -4.19 0.72 26.06
CA ASP A 226 -5.19 1.43 26.88
C ASP A 226 -4.83 2.91 27.04
N GLU A 227 -3.56 3.22 27.38
CA GLU A 227 -3.08 4.61 27.47
C GLU A 227 -3.31 5.39 26.16
N LEU A 228 -3.08 4.75 25.01
CA LEU A 228 -3.24 5.42 23.71
C LEU A 228 -4.70 5.76 23.41
N PHE A 229 -5.65 4.93 23.81
CA PHE A 229 -7.04 5.02 23.34
C PHE A 229 -8.07 5.34 24.43
N VAL A 230 -7.67 5.46 25.69
CA VAL A 230 -8.60 5.67 26.83
C VAL A 230 -9.49 6.92 26.64
N ASP A 231 -8.93 7.98 26.08
CA ASP A 231 -9.62 9.27 25.89
C ASP A 231 -10.41 9.36 24.57
N LEU A 232 -10.35 8.31 23.73
CA LEU A 232 -11.19 8.28 22.55
C LEU A 232 -12.64 7.98 22.89
N PRO A 233 -13.62 8.58 22.17
CA PRO A 233 -15.03 8.28 22.36
C PRO A 233 -15.30 6.77 22.32
N PRO A 234 -16.14 6.22 23.22
CA PRO A 234 -16.47 4.80 23.23
C PRO A 234 -17.32 4.39 22.02
N THR A 235 -18.05 5.33 21.46
CA THR A 235 -18.96 5.13 20.31
C THR A 235 -18.53 5.99 19.14
N GLY A 236 -18.77 5.49 17.94
CA GLY A 236 -18.51 6.18 16.67
C GLY A 236 -19.46 5.65 15.61
N ASN A 237 -19.38 6.19 14.40
CA ASN A 237 -20.15 5.71 13.28
C ASN A 237 -19.35 4.62 12.56
N GLU A 238 -19.99 3.48 12.27
CA GLU A 238 -19.49 2.59 11.22
C GLU A 238 -19.96 3.14 9.89
N LEU A 239 -19.05 3.45 8.99
CA LEU A 239 -19.40 3.75 7.62
C LEU A 239 -19.54 2.44 6.83
N PRO A 240 -20.46 2.38 5.86
CA PRO A 240 -20.57 1.23 4.99
C PRO A 240 -19.24 1.04 4.23
N ALA A 241 -18.91 -0.22 3.94
CA ALA A 241 -17.74 -0.52 3.11
C ALA A 241 -17.82 0.25 1.80
N PRO A 242 -16.71 0.86 1.33
CA PRO A 242 -16.72 1.59 0.08
C PRO A 242 -17.05 0.66 -1.07
N VAL A 243 -17.96 1.09 -1.94
CA VAL A 243 -18.25 0.41 -3.20
C VAL A 243 -17.48 1.13 -4.30
N PHE A 244 -16.68 0.37 -5.05
CA PHE A 244 -15.92 0.89 -6.16
C PHE A 244 -16.57 0.43 -7.48
N PRO A 245 -17.43 1.26 -8.11
CA PRO A 245 -18.00 0.92 -9.41
C PRO A 245 -16.90 0.75 -10.44
N ARG A 246 -16.84 -0.42 -11.06
CA ARG A 246 -15.81 -0.77 -12.03
C ARG A 246 -16.25 -0.44 -13.44
N LYS A 247 -15.29 -0.02 -14.23
CA LYS A 247 -15.42 0.16 -15.65
C LYS A 247 -14.50 -0.80 -16.39
N ALA A 248 -15.02 -1.53 -17.35
CA ALA A 248 -14.22 -2.39 -18.23
C ALA A 248 -13.71 -1.57 -19.42
N ALA A 249 -12.74 -0.67 -19.20
CA ALA A 249 -12.19 0.12 -20.28
C ALA A 249 -11.14 -0.66 -21.06
N LYS A 250 -11.31 -0.73 -22.37
CA LYS A 250 -10.32 -1.23 -23.33
C LYS A 250 -9.63 -0.08 -24.07
N ASP A 251 -9.83 1.14 -23.60
CA ASP A 251 -9.50 2.32 -24.36
C ASP A 251 -8.02 2.66 -24.29
N ALA A 252 -7.55 3.29 -25.34
CA ALA A 252 -6.21 3.82 -25.47
C ALA A 252 -6.28 5.35 -25.49
N VAL A 253 -5.69 6.00 -24.50
CA VAL A 253 -5.68 7.46 -24.35
C VAL A 253 -4.26 7.98 -24.41
N LEU A 254 -4.05 9.01 -25.23
CA LEU A 254 -2.82 9.79 -25.30
C LEU A 254 -3.09 11.17 -24.70
N ILE A 255 -2.43 11.50 -23.60
CA ILE A 255 -2.39 12.86 -23.09
C ILE A 255 -1.13 13.59 -23.61
N GLU A 256 -1.34 14.68 -24.33
CA GLU A 256 -0.25 15.53 -24.78
C GLU A 256 0.22 16.44 -23.65
N ALA A 257 1.47 16.27 -23.23
CA ALA A 257 2.09 17.07 -22.18
C ALA A 257 3.57 17.32 -22.49
N ASP A 258 4.09 18.44 -22.00
CA ASP A 258 5.53 18.73 -22.07
C ASP A 258 6.27 17.93 -21.01
N VAL A 259 6.78 16.78 -21.42
CA VAL A 259 7.43 15.81 -20.53
C VAL A 259 8.79 15.38 -21.09
N PRO A 260 9.79 15.12 -20.22
CA PRO A 260 11.13 14.76 -20.68
C PRO A 260 11.22 13.35 -21.28
N GLN A 261 10.28 12.49 -20.96
CA GLN A 261 10.22 11.11 -21.46
C GLN A 261 8.74 10.71 -21.65
N THR A 262 8.49 9.78 -22.55
CA THR A 262 7.16 9.19 -22.73
C THR A 262 6.86 8.21 -21.59
N MET A 263 5.74 8.39 -20.91
CA MET A 263 5.20 7.42 -19.98
C MET A 263 4.21 6.50 -20.69
N ILE A 264 4.39 5.21 -20.53
CA ILE A 264 3.45 4.17 -20.97
C ILE A 264 2.89 3.49 -19.71
N LEU A 265 1.58 3.52 -19.56
CA LEU A 265 0.85 2.80 -18.51
C LEU A 265 -0.16 1.87 -19.18
N MET A 266 -0.12 0.60 -18.86
CA MET A 266 -1.11 -0.41 -19.26
C MET A 266 -1.67 -1.04 -17.99
N GLY A 267 -2.98 -1.20 -17.88
CA GLY A 267 -3.55 -1.83 -16.70
C GLY A 267 -5.06 -1.99 -16.75
N GLY A 268 -5.56 -2.76 -15.82
CA GLY A 268 -6.99 -3.03 -15.68
C GLY A 268 -7.28 -3.89 -14.46
N TRP A 269 -8.55 -4.19 -14.30
CA TRP A 269 -9.02 -5.05 -13.25
C TRP A 269 -8.56 -6.48 -13.48
N SER A 270 -8.17 -7.15 -12.41
CA SER A 270 -7.85 -8.56 -12.39
C SER A 270 -8.90 -9.34 -11.58
N SER A 271 -8.96 -10.63 -11.81
CA SER A 271 -9.85 -11.53 -11.07
C SER A 271 -9.10 -12.34 -9.98
N PHE A 272 -8.00 -11.80 -9.49
CA PHE A 272 -7.30 -12.40 -8.35
C PHE A 272 -8.12 -12.19 -7.09
N ASP A 273 -8.47 -13.30 -6.44
CA ASP A 273 -9.16 -13.28 -5.17
C ASP A 273 -8.21 -12.99 -4.01
N ARG A 274 -8.76 -12.75 -2.83
CA ARG A 274 -8.01 -12.57 -1.59
C ARG A 274 -7.28 -13.85 -1.18
N GLY A 275 -6.23 -13.71 -0.42
CA GLY A 275 -5.52 -14.85 0.16
C GLY A 275 -4.42 -15.37 -0.72
N LEU A 276 -4.48 -16.66 -1.07
CA LEU A 276 -3.44 -17.31 -1.85
C LEU A 276 -3.25 -16.64 -3.22
N ASP A 277 -4.35 -16.23 -3.84
CA ASP A 277 -4.32 -15.57 -5.14
C ASP A 277 -3.59 -14.22 -5.13
N GLN A 278 -3.56 -13.50 -4.01
CA GLN A 278 -2.74 -12.29 -3.88
C GLN A 278 -1.24 -12.60 -3.92
N THR A 279 -0.82 -13.71 -3.32
CA THR A 279 0.59 -14.17 -3.43
C THR A 279 0.92 -14.52 -4.88
N ILE A 280 0.01 -15.19 -5.58
CA ILE A 280 0.15 -15.51 -7.00
C ILE A 280 0.22 -14.23 -7.84
N ALA A 281 -0.66 -13.26 -7.58
CA ALA A 281 -0.66 -11.96 -8.26
C ALA A 281 0.68 -11.21 -8.08
N LEU A 282 1.24 -11.26 -6.87
CA LEU A 282 2.55 -10.66 -6.59
C LEU A 282 3.69 -11.38 -7.32
N LEU A 283 3.68 -12.71 -7.31
CA LEU A 283 4.66 -13.52 -8.07
C LEU A 283 4.57 -13.21 -9.57
N ALA A 284 3.35 -13.14 -10.11
CA ALA A 284 3.09 -12.80 -11.51
C ALA A 284 3.62 -11.41 -11.87
N ALA A 285 3.31 -10.39 -11.08
CA ALA A 285 3.77 -9.03 -11.31
C ALA A 285 5.31 -8.95 -11.31
N ARG A 286 5.96 -9.59 -10.34
CA ARG A 286 7.42 -9.60 -10.23
C ARG A 286 8.09 -10.31 -11.41
N ALA A 287 7.60 -11.47 -11.80
CA ALA A 287 8.12 -12.21 -12.95
C ALA A 287 7.97 -11.39 -14.25
N LEU A 288 6.81 -10.81 -14.47
CA LEU A 288 6.58 -9.95 -15.63
C LEU A 288 7.43 -8.68 -15.60
N GLN A 289 7.62 -8.07 -14.44
CA GLN A 289 8.54 -6.94 -14.29
C GLN A 289 9.97 -7.31 -14.72
N GLN A 290 10.48 -8.46 -14.31
CA GLN A 290 11.82 -8.91 -14.72
C GLN A 290 11.93 -9.13 -16.24
N ARG A 291 10.86 -9.69 -16.86
CA ARG A 291 10.80 -9.82 -18.33
C ARG A 291 10.83 -8.46 -19.01
N LEU A 292 9.98 -7.52 -18.56
CA LEU A 292 9.94 -6.18 -19.11
C LEU A 292 11.27 -5.43 -18.94
N GLN A 293 11.93 -5.55 -17.80
CA GLN A 293 13.24 -4.93 -17.58
C GLN A 293 14.27 -5.48 -18.56
N ARG A 294 14.31 -6.79 -18.78
CA ARG A 294 15.21 -7.40 -19.74
C ARG A 294 14.93 -6.94 -21.18
N GLU A 295 13.67 -6.95 -21.61
CA GLU A 295 13.32 -6.59 -22.98
C GLU A 295 13.49 -5.08 -23.26
N LEU A 296 13.01 -4.22 -22.36
CA LEU A 296 13.01 -2.77 -22.57
C LEU A 296 14.36 -2.12 -22.22
N ARG A 297 15.04 -2.58 -21.19
CA ARG A 297 16.28 -1.99 -20.72
C ARG A 297 17.50 -2.61 -21.41
N GLU A 298 17.63 -3.95 -21.36
CA GLU A 298 18.84 -4.65 -21.78
C GLU A 298 18.89 -4.84 -23.30
N LYS A 299 17.76 -5.17 -23.94
CA LYS A 299 17.73 -5.41 -25.37
C LYS A 299 17.39 -4.14 -26.17
N LEU A 300 16.38 -3.38 -25.73
CA LEU A 300 15.94 -2.20 -26.46
C LEU A 300 16.67 -0.92 -26.07
N GLY A 301 17.23 -0.84 -24.86
CA GLY A 301 17.87 0.37 -24.35
C GLY A 301 16.90 1.56 -24.18
N ALA A 302 15.60 1.30 -24.13
CA ALA A 302 14.56 2.33 -24.17
C ALA A 302 14.25 2.96 -22.81
N THR A 303 14.58 2.28 -21.71
CA THR A 303 14.20 2.70 -20.35
C THR A 303 15.27 2.41 -19.31
N TYR A 304 15.22 3.16 -18.22
CA TYR A 304 15.96 2.85 -16.99
C TYR A 304 15.28 1.77 -16.16
N ALA A 305 13.96 1.78 -16.10
CA ALA A 305 13.16 0.86 -15.31
C ALA A 305 11.78 0.64 -15.93
N ALA A 306 11.35 -0.62 -15.91
CA ALA A 306 9.97 -1.01 -16.13
C ALA A 306 9.41 -1.59 -14.84
N ALA A 307 8.14 -1.38 -14.58
CA ALA A 307 7.46 -1.93 -13.43
C ALA A 307 6.20 -2.68 -13.84
N ALA A 308 5.94 -3.76 -13.11
CA ALA A 308 4.66 -4.44 -13.08
C ALA A 308 4.22 -4.52 -11.61
N GLN A 309 2.99 -4.15 -11.32
CA GLN A 309 2.51 -4.07 -9.95
C GLN A 309 1.08 -4.55 -9.83
N VAL A 310 0.77 -4.99 -8.64
CA VAL A 310 -0.59 -5.27 -8.18
C VAL A 310 -0.95 -4.26 -7.11
N VAL A 311 -2.12 -3.65 -7.24
CA VAL A 311 -2.69 -2.77 -6.22
C VAL A 311 -3.83 -3.53 -5.56
N PRO A 312 -3.61 -4.10 -4.38
CA PRO A 312 -4.67 -4.77 -3.66
C PRO A 312 -5.64 -3.73 -3.10
N LEU A 313 -6.93 -3.92 -3.36
CA LEU A 313 -8.01 -3.25 -2.65
C LEU A 313 -8.69 -4.31 -1.80
N ILE A 314 -8.98 -4.00 -0.53
CA ILE A 314 -9.48 -5.03 0.39
C ILE A 314 -10.92 -5.42 0.09
N ALA A 315 -11.73 -4.48 -0.40
CA ALA A 315 -13.12 -4.74 -0.76
C ALA A 315 -13.28 -5.44 -2.13
N GLU A 316 -12.25 -5.37 -3.00
CA GLU A 316 -12.42 -5.70 -4.42
C GLU A 316 -11.18 -6.36 -5.04
N PRO A 317 -11.29 -6.95 -6.24
CA PRO A 317 -10.14 -7.52 -6.93
C PRO A 317 -9.05 -6.49 -7.22
N VAL A 318 -7.88 -7.02 -7.38
CA VAL A 318 -6.60 -6.37 -7.56
C VAL A 318 -6.54 -5.65 -8.91
N ILE A 319 -6.03 -4.43 -8.95
CA ILE A 319 -5.61 -3.80 -10.19
C ILE A 319 -4.22 -4.32 -10.55
N PHE A 320 -4.09 -4.83 -11.77
CA PHE A 320 -2.82 -5.24 -12.34
C PHE A 320 -2.37 -4.18 -13.34
N SER A 321 -1.16 -3.65 -13.20
CA SER A 321 -0.66 -2.61 -14.09
C SER A 321 0.82 -2.79 -14.43
N LEU A 322 1.17 -2.33 -15.63
CA LEU A 322 2.51 -2.28 -16.18
C LEU A 322 2.81 -0.83 -16.53
N HIS A 323 3.99 -0.34 -16.19
CA HIS A 323 4.39 0.98 -16.65
C HIS A 323 5.89 1.09 -16.89
N SER A 324 6.25 2.01 -17.79
CA SER A 324 7.62 2.36 -18.07
C SER A 324 7.73 3.79 -18.56
N MET A 325 8.77 4.48 -18.15
CA MET A 325 9.21 5.74 -18.74
C MET A 325 10.28 5.44 -19.79
N VAL A 326 10.07 5.89 -21.01
CA VAL A 326 10.92 5.54 -22.16
C VAL A 326 11.34 6.79 -22.96
N ALA A 327 12.44 6.70 -23.67
CA ALA A 327 12.84 7.75 -24.61
C ALA A 327 11.78 7.95 -25.71
N HIS A 328 11.53 9.18 -26.12
CA HIS A 328 10.44 9.50 -27.07
C HIS A 328 10.56 8.76 -28.39
N ASP A 329 11.76 8.68 -28.94
CA ASP A 329 12.07 8.02 -30.22
C ASP A 329 11.93 6.49 -30.16
N ARG A 330 11.90 5.90 -28.97
CA ARG A 330 11.73 4.46 -28.75
C ARG A 330 10.34 4.08 -28.23
N ALA A 331 9.44 5.07 -28.05
CA ALA A 331 8.21 4.86 -27.30
C ALA A 331 7.22 3.93 -28.00
N ILE A 332 7.11 3.98 -29.32
CA ILE A 332 6.23 3.09 -30.11
C ILE A 332 6.72 1.64 -30.02
N GLU A 333 8.04 1.42 -30.22
CA GLU A 333 8.64 0.09 -30.13
C GLU A 333 8.54 -0.48 -28.69
N ALA A 334 8.70 0.38 -27.69
CA ALA A 334 8.54 -0.01 -26.29
C ALA A 334 7.10 -0.42 -25.97
N LEU A 335 6.09 0.31 -26.44
CA LEU A 335 4.68 -0.06 -26.29
C LEU A 335 4.39 -1.42 -26.91
N ASP A 336 4.86 -1.66 -28.14
CA ASP A 336 4.67 -2.93 -28.84
C ASP A 336 5.37 -4.08 -28.08
N THR A 337 6.56 -3.83 -27.54
CA THR A 337 7.28 -4.79 -26.72
C THR A 337 6.52 -5.11 -25.43
N MET A 338 6.01 -4.09 -24.73
CA MET A 338 5.19 -4.29 -23.52
C MET A 338 3.92 -5.11 -23.81
N ARG A 339 3.23 -4.85 -24.92
CA ARG A 339 2.05 -5.59 -25.35
C ARG A 339 2.39 -7.05 -25.65
N LYS A 340 3.46 -7.29 -26.41
CA LYS A 340 3.93 -8.64 -26.76
C LYS A 340 4.31 -9.44 -25.52
N GLU A 341 5.09 -8.84 -24.61
CA GLU A 341 5.50 -9.54 -23.37
C GLU A 341 4.31 -9.82 -22.45
N HIS A 342 3.35 -8.90 -22.34
CA HIS A 342 2.12 -9.14 -21.60
C HIS A 342 1.31 -10.30 -22.21
N GLN A 343 1.10 -10.32 -23.54
CA GLN A 343 0.39 -11.40 -24.22
C GLN A 343 1.09 -12.74 -24.07
N LYS A 344 2.42 -12.75 -24.23
CA LYS A 344 3.23 -13.94 -24.02
C LYS A 344 3.14 -14.46 -22.58
N PHE A 345 3.16 -13.54 -21.61
CA PHE A 345 3.01 -13.91 -20.20
C PHE A 345 1.64 -14.53 -19.90
N LEU A 346 0.57 -14.02 -20.53
CA LEU A 346 -0.77 -14.60 -20.40
C LEU A 346 -0.86 -16.02 -21.01
N ALA A 347 -0.14 -16.26 -22.09
CA ALA A 347 -0.14 -17.57 -22.75
C ALA A 347 0.71 -18.60 -22.00
N ASP A 348 1.92 -18.23 -21.62
CA ASP A 348 2.95 -19.14 -21.13
C ASP A 348 2.99 -19.26 -19.59
N GLY A 349 2.53 -18.21 -18.88
CA GLY A 349 2.71 -18.07 -17.42
C GLY A 349 4.17 -17.87 -17.03
N LEU A 350 4.53 -18.26 -15.80
CA LEU A 350 5.89 -18.30 -15.28
C LEU A 350 6.59 -19.57 -15.73
N SER A 351 7.90 -19.51 -15.90
CA SER A 351 8.76 -20.68 -15.93
C SER A 351 9.11 -21.14 -14.50
N GLN A 352 9.61 -22.37 -14.35
CA GLN A 352 10.06 -22.89 -13.05
C GLN A 352 11.16 -22.00 -12.45
N ASN A 353 12.12 -21.56 -13.24
CA ASN A 353 13.23 -20.70 -12.80
C ASN A 353 12.73 -19.32 -12.30
N GLU A 354 11.73 -18.74 -12.94
CA GLU A 354 11.13 -17.47 -12.51
C GLU A 354 10.40 -17.67 -11.18
N LEU A 355 9.60 -18.75 -11.06
CA LEU A 355 8.90 -19.05 -9.81
C LEU A 355 9.89 -19.23 -8.66
N ASP A 356 10.93 -20.03 -8.85
CA ASP A 356 11.92 -20.32 -7.80
C ASP A 356 12.69 -19.05 -7.39
N SER A 357 13.07 -18.23 -8.36
CA SER A 357 13.75 -16.96 -8.12
C SER A 357 12.87 -15.97 -7.34
N GLU A 358 11.62 -15.79 -7.76
CA GLU A 358 10.73 -14.84 -7.08
C GLU A 358 10.25 -15.36 -5.72
N ARG A 359 10.09 -16.67 -5.55
CA ARG A 359 9.82 -17.30 -4.25
C ARG A 359 10.96 -17.02 -3.27
N GLN A 360 12.22 -17.20 -3.70
CA GLN A 360 13.38 -16.94 -2.87
C GLN A 360 13.48 -15.47 -2.47
N ARG A 361 13.22 -14.54 -3.39
CA ARG A 361 13.21 -13.10 -3.11
C ARG A 361 12.13 -12.72 -2.11
N LEU A 362 10.90 -13.18 -2.32
CA LEU A 362 9.79 -12.95 -1.40
C LEU A 362 10.06 -13.51 0.00
N ARG A 363 10.69 -14.70 0.06
CA ARG A 363 11.10 -15.29 1.34
C ARG A 363 12.12 -14.41 2.05
N THR A 364 13.15 -13.96 1.35
CA THR A 364 14.19 -13.09 1.91
C THR A 364 13.59 -11.77 2.41
N GLU A 365 12.74 -11.12 1.61
CA GLU A 365 12.07 -9.87 2.00
C GLU A 365 11.17 -10.06 3.23
N PHE A 366 10.47 -11.19 3.29
CA PHE A 366 9.67 -11.55 4.45
C PHE A 366 10.55 -11.71 5.70
N ASP A 367 11.63 -12.50 5.61
CA ASP A 367 12.54 -12.76 6.73
C ASP A 367 13.23 -11.47 7.23
N GLU A 368 13.49 -10.51 6.35
CA GLU A 368 13.97 -9.17 6.72
C GLU A 368 12.87 -8.32 7.36
N GLY A 369 11.67 -8.38 6.81
CA GLY A 369 10.51 -7.62 7.29
C GLY A 369 10.11 -7.97 8.70
N ILE A 370 10.06 -9.27 9.03
CA ILE A 370 9.65 -9.76 10.36
C ILE A 370 10.63 -9.44 11.49
N ARG A 371 11.82 -8.95 11.19
CA ARG A 371 12.79 -8.45 12.20
C ARG A 371 12.48 -7.04 12.69
N ARG A 372 11.58 -6.33 12.01
CA ARG A 372 11.24 -4.93 12.29
C ARG A 372 9.85 -4.83 12.90
N PRO A 373 9.73 -4.51 14.21
CA PRO A 373 8.43 -4.46 14.88
C PRO A 373 7.37 -3.60 14.15
N PRO A 374 7.70 -2.41 13.60
CA PRO A 374 6.70 -1.64 12.86
C PRO A 374 6.17 -2.34 11.60
N ALA A 375 7.02 -3.10 10.90
CA ALA A 375 6.60 -3.87 9.73
C ALA A 375 5.69 -5.05 10.13
N VAL A 376 6.05 -5.76 11.20
CA VAL A 376 5.23 -6.86 11.76
C VAL A 376 3.87 -6.33 12.19
N ALA A 377 3.82 -5.27 13.01
CA ALA A 377 2.57 -4.69 13.46
C ALA A 377 1.68 -4.22 12.29
N ASN A 378 2.28 -3.66 11.24
CA ASN A 378 1.55 -3.27 10.02
C ASN A 378 0.97 -4.47 9.27
N LEU A 379 1.73 -5.56 9.11
CA LEU A 379 1.24 -6.81 8.52
C LEU A 379 0.09 -7.41 9.32
N LEU A 380 0.20 -7.43 10.66
CA LEU A 380 -0.85 -7.91 11.55
C LEU A 380 -2.12 -7.06 11.45
N ARG A 381 -2.00 -5.73 11.40
CA ARG A 381 -3.14 -4.82 11.20
C ARG A 381 -3.83 -5.11 9.86
N SER A 382 -3.06 -5.26 8.78
CA SER A 382 -3.62 -5.60 7.46
C SER A 382 -4.35 -6.95 7.49
N ALA A 383 -3.76 -7.96 8.13
CA ALA A 383 -4.38 -9.26 8.30
C ALA A 383 -5.69 -9.18 9.12
N LEU A 384 -5.74 -8.33 10.16
CA LEU A 384 -6.97 -8.09 10.93
C LEU A 384 -8.06 -7.41 10.10
N PHE A 385 -7.72 -6.40 9.28
CA PHE A 385 -8.68 -5.78 8.36
C PHE A 385 -9.27 -6.78 7.38
N GLU A 386 -8.48 -7.76 6.95
CA GLU A 386 -8.90 -8.83 6.05
C GLU A 386 -9.60 -10.01 6.77
N GLY A 387 -9.71 -10.00 8.09
CA GLY A 387 -10.27 -11.10 8.86
C GLY A 387 -9.42 -12.37 8.85
N ARG A 388 -8.11 -12.25 8.66
CA ARG A 388 -7.17 -13.38 8.64
C ARG A 388 -6.91 -13.90 10.05
N PRO A 389 -6.70 -15.22 10.21
CA PRO A 389 -6.34 -15.80 11.51
C PRO A 389 -4.99 -15.28 12.03
N ALA A 390 -4.71 -15.48 13.31
CA ALA A 390 -3.50 -14.94 13.94
C ALA A 390 -2.22 -15.50 13.33
N ASP A 391 -2.20 -16.77 12.95
CA ASP A 391 -1.07 -17.48 12.36
C ASP A 391 -0.87 -17.20 10.85
N PHE A 392 -1.73 -16.36 10.26
CA PHE A 392 -1.69 -16.09 8.81
C PHE A 392 -0.32 -15.58 8.33
N ILE A 393 0.30 -14.69 9.13
CA ILE A 393 1.61 -14.13 8.75
C ILE A 393 2.73 -15.15 9.02
N GLU A 394 2.70 -15.85 10.14
CA GLU A 394 3.76 -16.82 10.49
C GLU A 394 3.78 -18.02 9.55
N THR A 395 2.63 -18.44 9.02
CA THR A 395 2.51 -19.55 8.05
C THR A 395 2.76 -19.13 6.60
N PHE A 396 3.01 -17.84 6.33
CA PHE A 396 3.27 -17.35 4.97
C PHE A 396 4.45 -18.05 4.28
N PRO A 397 5.61 -18.29 4.92
CA PRO A 397 6.72 -18.99 4.29
C PRO A 397 6.38 -20.41 3.81
N ASP A 398 5.61 -21.14 4.61
CA ASP A 398 5.21 -22.52 4.29
C ASP A 398 4.20 -22.53 3.14
N ARG A 399 3.23 -21.61 3.16
CA ARG A 399 2.28 -21.42 2.04
C ARG A 399 2.99 -21.02 0.75
N LEU A 400 3.98 -20.12 0.82
CA LEU A 400 4.78 -19.71 -0.32
C LEU A 400 5.61 -20.88 -0.88
N ALA A 401 6.21 -21.69 -0.01
CA ALA A 401 7.00 -22.86 -0.40
C ALA A 401 6.15 -23.98 -1.04
N ALA A 402 4.91 -24.14 -0.58
CA ALA A 402 3.99 -25.17 -1.07
C ALA A 402 3.42 -24.87 -2.47
N LEU A 403 3.48 -23.61 -2.96
CA LEU A 403 2.96 -23.25 -4.27
C LEU A 403 3.69 -24.00 -5.39
N THR A 404 2.98 -24.72 -6.23
CA THR A 404 3.51 -25.36 -7.42
C THR A 404 3.42 -24.46 -8.65
N LEU A 405 4.25 -24.73 -9.66
CA LEU A 405 4.18 -23.98 -10.93
C LEU A 405 2.81 -24.10 -11.60
N VAL A 406 2.20 -25.28 -11.51
CA VAL A 406 0.86 -25.54 -12.06
C VAL A 406 -0.20 -24.65 -11.40
N GLU A 407 -0.20 -24.57 -10.07
CA GLU A 407 -1.13 -23.73 -9.32
C GLU A 407 -0.92 -22.25 -9.60
N VAL A 408 0.34 -21.79 -9.62
CA VAL A 408 0.67 -20.40 -9.93
C VAL A 408 0.21 -20.03 -11.33
N ASN A 409 0.51 -20.84 -12.35
CA ASN A 409 0.11 -20.55 -13.72
C ASN A 409 -1.41 -20.66 -13.95
N ALA A 410 -2.09 -21.58 -13.26
CA ALA A 410 -3.55 -21.63 -13.25
C ALA A 410 -4.15 -20.36 -12.61
N GLY A 411 -3.58 -19.91 -11.50
CA GLY A 411 -3.98 -18.66 -10.83
C GLY A 411 -3.72 -17.42 -11.70
N VAL A 412 -2.58 -17.35 -12.38
CA VAL A 412 -2.27 -16.26 -13.34
C VAL A 412 -3.28 -16.24 -14.47
N LYS A 413 -3.57 -17.39 -15.06
CA LYS A 413 -4.54 -17.50 -16.15
C LYS A 413 -5.94 -17.08 -15.69
N LYS A 414 -6.38 -17.54 -14.52
CA LYS A 414 -7.66 -17.15 -13.93
C LYS A 414 -7.69 -15.64 -13.62
N GLY A 415 -6.64 -15.15 -12.94
CA GLY A 415 -6.58 -13.79 -12.45
C GLY A 415 -6.47 -12.71 -13.55
N LEU A 416 -5.81 -13.03 -14.65
CA LEU A 416 -5.60 -12.11 -15.77
C LEU A 416 -6.48 -12.42 -17.00
N ALA A 417 -7.22 -13.52 -16.99
CA ALA A 417 -8.14 -13.85 -18.09
C ALA A 417 -9.29 -12.84 -18.18
N GLY A 418 -9.57 -12.37 -19.37
CA GLY A 418 -10.69 -11.45 -19.62
C GLY A 418 -10.44 -10.02 -19.15
N ASN A 419 -9.25 -9.70 -18.69
CA ASN A 419 -8.90 -8.33 -18.30
C ASN A 419 -8.97 -7.41 -19.53
N SER A 420 -9.79 -6.37 -19.40
CA SER A 420 -9.69 -5.23 -20.27
C SER A 420 -8.50 -4.40 -19.82
N VAL A 421 -7.46 -4.37 -20.64
CA VAL A 421 -6.27 -3.56 -20.38
C VAL A 421 -6.41 -2.22 -21.09
N GLY A 422 -6.66 -1.17 -20.32
CA GLY A 422 -6.57 0.20 -20.80
C GLY A 422 -5.10 0.58 -21.01
N THR A 423 -4.84 1.43 -21.97
CA THR A 423 -3.49 1.97 -22.23
C THR A 423 -3.53 3.48 -22.14
N VAL A 424 -2.66 4.06 -21.32
CA VAL A 424 -2.47 5.51 -21.21
C VAL A 424 -1.04 5.85 -21.59
N ILE A 425 -0.89 6.82 -22.46
CA ILE A 425 0.41 7.38 -22.87
C ILE A 425 0.44 8.84 -22.48
N VAL A 426 1.53 9.28 -21.87
CA VAL A 426 1.84 10.69 -21.67
C VAL A 426 3.06 11.01 -22.51
N ALA A 427 2.89 11.86 -23.50
CA ALA A 427 3.95 12.16 -24.47
C ALA A 427 3.84 13.59 -25.00
N PRO A 428 4.91 14.16 -25.59
CA PRO A 428 4.85 15.45 -26.24
C PRO A 428 3.93 15.41 -27.48
N LYS A 429 3.47 16.59 -27.88
CA LYS A 429 2.64 16.75 -29.07
C LYS A 429 3.35 16.17 -30.30
N GLY A 430 2.59 15.41 -31.11
CA GLY A 430 3.11 14.82 -32.34
C GLY A 430 3.95 13.56 -32.14
N ALA A 431 3.84 12.88 -31.00
CA ALA A 431 4.59 11.66 -30.67
C ALA A 431 4.24 10.43 -31.56
N GLY A 432 3.33 10.56 -32.55
CA GLY A 432 3.12 9.56 -33.61
C GLY A 432 2.29 8.34 -33.21
N PHE A 433 1.63 8.32 -32.05
CA PHE A 433 0.75 7.21 -31.66
C PHE A 433 -0.57 7.27 -32.42
N SER A 434 -0.92 6.20 -33.14
CA SER A 434 -2.18 6.06 -33.86
C SER A 434 -3.19 5.22 -33.10
N GLY A 435 -4.50 5.52 -33.27
CA GLY A 435 -5.58 4.75 -32.65
C GLY A 435 -5.83 5.11 -31.16
N PHE A 436 -5.27 6.21 -30.67
CA PHE A 436 -5.48 6.74 -29.34
C PHE A 436 -6.47 7.90 -29.37
N CYS A 437 -7.31 7.99 -28.34
CA CYS A 437 -8.05 9.22 -28.08
C CYS A 437 -7.05 10.25 -27.52
N VAL A 438 -6.87 11.36 -28.22
CA VAL A 438 -5.89 12.40 -27.84
C VAL A 438 -6.57 13.44 -26.97
N ILE A 439 -6.01 13.67 -25.79
CA ILE A 439 -6.49 14.67 -24.83
C ILE A 439 -5.35 15.63 -24.41
N LYS A 440 -5.71 16.80 -23.88
CA LYS A 440 -4.75 17.81 -23.40
C LYS A 440 -4.80 17.98 -21.88
N ALA A 441 -5.94 17.65 -21.27
CA ALA A 441 -6.14 17.67 -19.82
C ALA A 441 -6.80 16.36 -19.38
N VAL A 442 -6.65 16.01 -18.12
CA VAL A 442 -7.24 14.76 -17.56
C VAL A 442 -8.76 14.77 -17.68
N GLU A 443 -9.38 15.93 -17.53
CA GLU A 443 -10.82 16.16 -17.60
C GLU A 443 -11.40 15.84 -19.00
N ASP A 444 -10.59 16.01 -20.04
CA ASP A 444 -10.98 15.73 -21.42
C ASP A 444 -11.20 14.22 -21.70
N VAL A 445 -10.77 13.35 -20.79
CA VAL A 445 -10.93 11.90 -20.92
C VAL A 445 -12.41 11.52 -21.15
N LYS A 446 -13.34 12.27 -20.58
CA LYS A 446 -14.79 12.07 -20.74
C LYS A 446 -15.29 12.33 -22.17
N THR A 447 -14.49 12.98 -23.01
CA THR A 447 -14.82 13.22 -24.43
C THR A 447 -14.44 12.05 -25.34
N CYS A 448 -13.65 11.12 -24.85
CA CYS A 448 -13.25 9.93 -25.60
C CYS A 448 -14.45 9.00 -25.85
N PRO A 449 -14.62 8.45 -27.09
CA PRO A 449 -15.89 7.86 -27.54
C PRO A 449 -16.34 6.63 -26.76
N ASN A 450 -15.45 5.89 -26.13
CA ASN A 450 -15.78 4.64 -25.44
C ASN A 450 -15.71 4.75 -23.90
N ILE A 451 -15.49 5.95 -23.35
CA ILE A 451 -15.29 6.19 -21.91
C ILE A 451 -16.57 6.71 -21.22
N ARG A 452 -17.71 6.74 -21.93
CA ARG A 452 -19.01 7.22 -21.41
C ARG A 452 -19.72 6.18 -20.57
#